data_8f00a2ed883a3cff0ad2c3486445bb61
#
_entry.id   8f00a2ed883a3cff0ad2c3486445bb61
#
_cell.length_a   1.000
_cell.length_b   1.000
_cell.length_c   1.000
_cell.angle_alpha   90.00
_cell.angle_beta   90.00
_cell.angle_gamma   90.00
#
_symmetry.space_group_name_H-M   'P 1'
#
loop_
_entity.id
_entity.type
_entity.pdbx_description
1 polymer ?
#
loop_
_entity_poly.entity_id
_entity_poly.type
_entity_poly.pdbx_seq_one_letter_code
_entity_poly.pdbx_strand_id
1 'polypeptide(L)'
;MKKKPNGFVSVLLALCLLLAPMTVFAESNAQLNYVTDDAGILTDSQWEDLEQRAQQVSEEYQCGVYMITVDDYTDYSTESVYTADYTIYHNYEMGMGEDRDGIMILLSMEDRDYAMFVYGPKASEVFNAYGQEQPEVV
;
A
#
# COMPACT_ATOMS: atom_id res chain seq x y z
N MET A 1 -53.70 -10.19 -42.25
CA MET A 1 -52.87 -8.97 -42.25
C MET A 1 -51.65 -9.23 -41.40
N LYS A 2 -50.50 -9.27 -42.01
CA LYS A 2 -49.23 -9.39 -41.25
C LYS A 2 -48.86 -7.99 -40.78
N LYS A 3 -48.87 -7.76 -39.45
CA LYS A 3 -48.34 -6.54 -38.87
C LYS A 3 -46.79 -6.56 -39.03
N LYS A 4 -46.26 -5.58 -39.77
CA LYS A 4 -44.83 -5.35 -39.82
C LYS A 4 -44.35 -5.01 -38.40
N PRO A 5 -43.28 -5.63 -37.88
CA PRO A 5 -42.71 -5.21 -36.61
C PRO A 5 -42.18 -3.77 -36.80
N ASN A 6 -42.62 -2.87 -35.92
CA ASN A 6 -42.17 -1.51 -35.92
C ASN A 6 -40.66 -1.50 -35.70
N GLY A 7 -39.90 -1.07 -36.71
CA GLY A 7 -38.43 -0.97 -36.64
C GLY A 7 -37.91 -0.11 -35.48
N PHE A 8 -38.81 0.67 -34.87
CA PHE A 8 -38.52 1.50 -33.71
C PHE A 8 -38.25 0.68 -32.43
N VAL A 9 -38.95 -0.45 -32.25
CA VAL A 9 -38.76 -1.32 -31.09
C VAL A 9 -37.44 -2.09 -31.21
N SER A 10 -37.09 -2.48 -32.44
CA SER A 10 -35.83 -3.20 -32.70
C SER A 10 -34.60 -2.31 -32.49
N VAL A 11 -34.67 -1.02 -32.83
CA VAL A 11 -33.59 -0.05 -32.63
C VAL A 11 -33.42 0.28 -31.13
N LEU A 12 -34.53 0.35 -30.37
CA LEU A 12 -34.48 0.60 -28.94
C LEU A 12 -33.85 -0.57 -28.16
N LEU A 13 -34.16 -1.82 -28.62
CA LEU A 13 -33.57 -3.02 -28.00
C LEU A 13 -32.08 -3.15 -28.31
N ALA A 14 -31.63 -2.75 -29.50
CA ALA A 14 -30.23 -2.73 -29.88
C ALA A 14 -29.43 -1.64 -29.15
N LEU A 15 -30.06 -0.51 -28.82
CA LEU A 15 -29.44 0.57 -28.06
C LEU A 15 -29.25 0.22 -26.57
N CYS A 16 -30.14 -0.58 -25.99
CA CYS A 16 -30.02 -1.07 -24.63
C CYS A 16 -28.86 -2.09 -24.45
N LEU A 17 -28.48 -2.79 -25.51
CA LEU A 17 -27.38 -3.75 -25.51
C LEU A 17 -26.00 -3.07 -25.53
N LEU A 18 -25.94 -1.78 -25.91
CA LEU A 18 -24.69 -0.99 -25.94
C LEU A 18 -24.39 -0.30 -24.61
N LEU A 19 -25.32 -0.36 -23.65
CA LEU A 19 -25.13 0.12 -22.27
C LEU A 19 -24.81 -1.02 -21.30
N ALA A 20 -24.09 -2.04 -21.76
CA ALA A 20 -23.48 -2.97 -20.83
C ALA A 20 -22.61 -2.16 -19.86
N PRO A 21 -22.83 -2.26 -18.53
CA PRO A 21 -21.91 -1.63 -17.61
C PRO A 21 -20.53 -2.22 -17.88
N MET A 22 -19.62 -1.42 -18.38
CA MET A 22 -18.23 -1.77 -18.28
C MET A 22 -17.96 -1.92 -16.78
N THR A 23 -17.94 -3.15 -16.31
CA THR A 23 -17.29 -3.45 -15.05
C THR A 23 -15.84 -3.10 -15.28
N VAL A 24 -15.47 -1.88 -14.88
CA VAL A 24 -14.08 -1.53 -14.69
C VAL A 24 -13.64 -2.49 -13.59
N PHE A 25 -12.98 -3.58 -13.97
CA PHE A 25 -12.11 -4.27 -13.05
C PHE A 25 -11.07 -3.22 -12.69
N ALA A 26 -11.27 -2.54 -11.55
CA ALA A 26 -10.17 -1.88 -10.89
C ALA A 26 -9.13 -3.00 -10.69
N GLU A 27 -8.04 -2.94 -11.43
CA GLU A 27 -6.84 -3.67 -11.04
C GLU A 27 -6.60 -3.23 -9.60
N SER A 28 -6.85 -4.15 -8.67
CA SER A 28 -6.38 -3.97 -7.33
C SER A 28 -4.87 -4.00 -7.45
N ASN A 29 -4.25 -2.83 -7.56
CA ASN A 29 -2.86 -2.72 -7.17
C ASN A 29 -2.82 -3.39 -5.79
N ALA A 30 -1.99 -4.42 -5.65
CA ALA A 30 -1.82 -5.11 -4.40
C ALA A 30 -1.18 -4.10 -3.44
N GLN A 31 -2.01 -3.24 -2.87
CA GLN A 31 -1.59 -2.31 -1.85
C GLN A 31 -1.39 -3.14 -0.60
N LEU A 32 -0.17 -3.15 -0.10
CA LEU A 32 0.11 -3.78 1.18
C LEU A 32 -0.74 -3.10 2.26
N ASN A 33 -1.17 -3.89 3.25
CA ASN A 33 -1.78 -3.37 4.46
C ASN A 33 -0.77 -2.45 5.18
N TYR A 34 -1.24 -1.63 6.11
CA TYR A 34 -0.34 -0.84 6.96
C TYR A 34 0.57 -1.74 7.80
N VAL A 35 0.07 -2.91 8.18
CA VAL A 35 0.85 -3.94 8.89
C VAL A 35 0.85 -5.22 8.07
N THR A 36 2.02 -5.65 7.64
CA THR A 36 2.23 -6.89 6.89
C THR A 36 3.15 -7.80 7.74
N ASP A 37 2.61 -8.90 8.21
CA ASP A 37 3.32 -9.82 9.13
C ASP A 37 3.67 -11.14 8.42
N ASP A 38 4.61 -11.08 7.48
CA ASP A 38 5.05 -12.25 6.73
C ASP A 38 5.86 -13.22 7.61
N ALA A 39 6.54 -12.71 8.63
CA ALA A 39 7.25 -13.55 9.59
C ALA A 39 6.32 -14.25 10.60
N GLY A 40 5.03 -13.90 10.64
CA GLY A 40 4.05 -14.55 11.49
C GLY A 40 4.32 -14.40 12.99
N ILE A 41 4.85 -13.26 13.42
CA ILE A 41 5.19 -13.01 14.82
C ILE A 41 4.05 -12.41 15.65
N LEU A 42 3.00 -11.93 14.97
CA LEU A 42 1.83 -11.33 15.59
C LEU A 42 0.70 -12.37 15.73
N THR A 43 -0.05 -12.27 16.81
CA THR A 43 -1.36 -12.92 16.87
C THR A 43 -2.38 -12.15 16.04
N ASP A 44 -3.48 -12.77 15.64
CA ASP A 44 -4.54 -12.11 14.87
C ASP A 44 -5.03 -10.83 15.56
N SER A 45 -5.24 -10.88 16.88
CA SER A 45 -5.67 -9.72 17.66
C SER A 45 -4.62 -8.59 17.71
N GLN A 46 -3.33 -8.93 17.77
CA GLN A 46 -2.25 -7.95 17.73
C GLN A 46 -2.16 -7.30 16.36
N TRP A 47 -2.30 -8.11 15.31
CA TRP A 47 -2.30 -7.61 13.94
C TRP A 47 -3.46 -6.65 13.69
N GLU A 48 -4.68 -7.04 14.07
CA GLU A 48 -5.89 -6.19 13.93
C GLU A 48 -5.75 -4.84 14.66
N ASP A 49 -5.26 -4.85 15.91
CA ASP A 49 -5.05 -3.62 16.70
C ASP A 49 -4.00 -2.71 16.08
N LEU A 50 -2.87 -3.28 15.62
CA LEU A 50 -1.80 -2.51 14.97
C LEU A 50 -2.22 -1.96 13.61
N GLU A 51 -2.89 -2.76 12.78
CA GLU A 51 -3.42 -2.34 11.47
C GLU A 51 -4.39 -1.17 11.63
N GLN A 52 -5.34 -1.27 12.56
CA GLN A 52 -6.31 -0.21 12.83
C GLN A 52 -5.63 1.08 13.30
N ARG A 53 -4.64 0.98 14.20
CA ARG A 53 -3.89 2.14 14.69
C ARG A 53 -3.05 2.77 13.61
N ALA A 54 -2.35 1.98 12.82
CA ALA A 54 -1.52 2.45 11.72
C ALA A 54 -2.38 3.17 10.68
N GLN A 55 -3.53 2.61 10.32
CA GLN A 55 -4.50 3.25 9.43
C GLN A 55 -4.99 4.59 9.99
N GLN A 56 -5.43 4.60 11.24
CA GLN A 56 -5.97 5.81 11.88
C GLN A 56 -4.93 6.94 11.90
N VAL A 57 -3.69 6.65 12.30
CA VAL A 57 -2.61 7.64 12.34
C VAL A 57 -2.26 8.11 10.93
N SER A 58 -2.20 7.19 9.97
CA SER A 58 -1.90 7.53 8.59
C SER A 58 -2.93 8.48 7.98
N GLU A 59 -4.21 8.22 8.22
CA GLU A 59 -5.31 9.06 7.75
C GLU A 59 -5.33 10.43 8.46
N GLU A 60 -5.11 10.46 9.76
CA GLU A 60 -5.09 11.69 10.56
C GLU A 60 -3.99 12.67 10.12
N TYR A 61 -2.79 12.14 9.86
CA TYR A 61 -1.62 12.96 9.50
C TYR A 61 -1.35 13.02 8.00
N GLN A 62 -2.11 12.29 7.18
CA GLN A 62 -1.88 12.17 5.74
C GLN A 62 -0.43 11.75 5.42
N CYS A 63 0.06 10.80 6.18
CA CYS A 63 1.40 10.24 6.11
C CYS A 63 1.32 8.75 6.45
N GLY A 64 1.70 7.89 5.52
CA GLY A 64 1.59 6.44 5.70
C GLY A 64 2.51 5.94 6.83
N VAL A 65 1.97 5.14 7.73
CA VAL A 65 2.74 4.48 8.80
C VAL A 65 2.65 2.99 8.59
N TYR A 66 3.77 2.37 8.28
CA TYR A 66 3.82 0.96 7.88
C TYR A 66 4.75 0.16 8.80
N MET A 67 4.36 -1.07 9.07
CA MET A 67 5.20 -2.06 9.73
C MET A 67 5.19 -3.35 8.91
N ILE A 68 6.37 -3.82 8.56
CA ILE A 68 6.55 -5.06 7.80
C ILE A 68 7.48 -5.98 8.58
N THR A 69 7.09 -7.23 8.76
CA THR A 69 7.95 -8.27 9.29
C THR A 69 8.23 -9.30 8.21
N VAL A 70 9.48 -9.70 8.08
CA VAL A 70 9.93 -10.73 7.15
C VAL A 70 10.82 -11.74 7.89
N ASP A 71 10.93 -12.94 7.36
CA ASP A 71 11.89 -13.91 7.88
C ASP A 71 13.31 -13.44 7.59
N ASP A 72 13.60 -13.12 6.34
CA ASP A 72 14.92 -12.73 5.86
C ASP A 72 14.81 -11.53 4.91
N TYR A 73 15.45 -10.41 5.25
CA TYR A 73 15.46 -9.22 4.41
C TYR A 73 16.22 -9.42 3.08
N THR A 74 17.09 -10.43 3.00
CA THR A 74 17.88 -10.70 1.80
C THR A 74 17.04 -11.14 0.61
N ASP A 75 15.80 -11.54 0.82
CA ASP A 75 14.81 -11.79 -0.22
C ASP A 75 14.47 -10.51 -1.02
N TYR A 76 14.69 -9.35 -0.43
CA TYR A 76 14.40 -8.04 -1.04
C TYR A 76 15.65 -7.27 -1.44
N SER A 77 16.75 -7.44 -0.72
CA SER A 77 18.04 -6.84 -1.04
C SER A 77 19.19 -7.60 -0.38
N THR A 78 20.23 -7.87 -1.15
CA THR A 78 21.45 -8.53 -0.65
C THR A 78 22.46 -7.53 -0.06
N GLU A 79 22.17 -6.23 -0.10
CA GLU A 79 23.09 -5.20 0.35
C GLU A 79 22.94 -4.91 1.85
N SER A 80 21.72 -4.59 2.28
CA SER A 80 21.42 -4.29 3.68
C SER A 80 19.92 -4.30 3.96
N VAL A 81 19.55 -4.37 5.23
CA VAL A 81 18.17 -4.22 5.69
C VAL A 81 17.58 -2.85 5.29
N TYR A 82 18.40 -1.80 5.26
CA TYR A 82 17.96 -0.46 4.81
C TYR A 82 17.64 -0.42 3.31
N THR A 83 18.44 -1.10 2.49
CA THR A 83 18.17 -1.20 1.06
C THR A 83 16.95 -2.06 0.80
N ALA A 84 16.70 -3.09 1.60
CA ALA A 84 15.48 -3.90 1.55
C ALA A 84 14.24 -3.06 1.88
N ASP A 85 14.29 -2.27 2.96
CA ASP A 85 13.24 -1.35 3.39
C ASP A 85 12.89 -0.34 2.27
N TYR A 86 13.91 0.32 1.70
CA TYR A 86 13.78 1.19 0.54
C TYR A 86 13.13 0.47 -0.66
N THR A 87 13.59 -0.74 -0.96
CA THR A 87 13.12 -1.52 -2.11
C THR A 87 11.64 -1.88 -1.96
N ILE A 88 11.23 -2.33 -0.78
CA ILE A 88 9.85 -2.66 -0.47
C ILE A 88 8.97 -1.40 -0.63
N TYR A 89 9.36 -0.29 0.00
CA TYR A 89 8.61 0.96 -0.05
C TYR A 89 8.32 1.41 -1.48
N HIS A 90 9.32 1.34 -2.35
CA HIS A 90 9.19 1.79 -3.73
C HIS A 90 8.48 0.78 -4.63
N ASN A 91 8.73 -0.51 -4.47
CA ASN A 91 8.10 -1.56 -5.30
C ASN A 91 6.59 -1.66 -5.06
N TYR A 92 6.15 -1.43 -3.84
CA TYR A 92 4.73 -1.46 -3.49
C TYR A 92 4.07 -0.06 -3.51
N GLU A 93 4.77 0.94 -4.04
CA GLU A 93 4.27 2.32 -4.18
C GLU A 93 3.68 2.87 -2.88
N MET A 94 4.32 2.58 -1.75
CA MET A 94 3.86 2.97 -0.42
C MET A 94 3.91 4.49 -0.21
N GLY A 95 3.21 4.97 0.82
CA GLY A 95 3.11 6.39 1.14
C GLY A 95 1.77 6.99 0.74
N MET A 96 1.46 8.16 1.28
CA MET A 96 0.21 8.87 1.06
C MET A 96 0.41 10.18 0.29
N GLY A 97 -0.59 10.53 -0.51
CA GLY A 97 -0.59 11.76 -1.30
C GLY A 97 0.37 11.71 -2.50
N GLU A 98 0.48 12.84 -3.20
CA GLU A 98 1.32 12.97 -4.41
C GLU A 98 2.82 12.81 -4.08
N ASP A 99 3.23 13.27 -2.90
CA ASP A 99 4.62 13.18 -2.44
C ASP A 99 4.96 11.81 -1.82
N ARG A 100 3.97 10.91 -1.70
CA ARG A 100 4.13 9.59 -1.11
C ARG A 100 4.76 9.65 0.29
N ASP A 101 4.24 10.55 1.13
CA ASP A 101 4.71 10.70 2.50
C ASP A 101 4.46 9.44 3.33
N GLY A 102 5.49 8.98 4.01
CA GLY A 102 5.36 7.81 4.86
C GLY A 102 6.61 7.47 5.67
N ILE A 103 6.36 6.63 6.65
CA ILE A 103 7.37 6.01 7.51
C ILE A 103 7.13 4.51 7.48
N MET A 104 8.17 3.72 7.26
CA MET A 104 8.09 2.27 7.29
C MET A 104 9.14 1.70 8.24
N ILE A 105 8.75 0.70 9.00
CA ILE A 105 9.64 -0.10 9.83
C ILE A 105 9.65 -1.51 9.26
N LEU A 106 10.84 -1.99 8.91
CA LEU A 106 11.08 -3.37 8.49
C LEU A 106 11.80 -4.14 9.62
N LEU A 107 11.23 -5.26 10.01
CA LEU A 107 11.83 -6.20 10.96
C LEU A 107 12.21 -7.48 10.22
N SER A 108 13.50 -7.86 10.24
CA SER A 108 14.00 -9.13 9.72
C SER A 108 14.30 -10.07 10.88
N MET A 109 13.58 -11.18 10.96
CA MET A 109 13.56 -12.01 12.17
C MET A 109 14.73 -12.97 12.24
N GLU A 110 15.22 -13.48 11.12
CA GLU A 110 16.32 -14.43 11.08
C GLU A 110 17.63 -13.79 11.56
N ASP A 111 17.93 -12.59 11.07
CA ASP A 111 19.13 -11.86 11.44
C ASP A 111 18.94 -10.96 12.66
N ARG A 112 17.70 -10.81 13.16
CA ARG A 112 17.30 -9.89 14.22
C ARG A 112 17.75 -8.46 13.93
N ASP A 113 17.58 -8.06 12.69
CA ASP A 113 17.90 -6.73 12.19
C ASP A 113 16.64 -5.93 11.87
N TYR A 114 16.76 -4.62 11.80
CA TYR A 114 15.65 -3.76 11.47
C TYR A 114 16.13 -2.51 10.75
N ALA A 115 15.22 -1.92 9.99
CA ALA A 115 15.39 -0.61 9.39
C ALA A 115 14.16 0.26 9.62
N MET A 116 14.35 1.57 9.54
CA MET A 116 13.27 2.53 9.48
C MET A 116 13.54 3.45 8.30
N PHE A 117 12.57 3.54 7.39
CA PHE A 117 12.62 4.36 6.20
C PHE A 117 11.61 5.50 6.30
N VAL A 118 12.07 6.71 5.98
CA VAL A 118 11.25 7.92 6.00
C VAL A 118 11.28 8.54 4.62
N TYR A 119 10.12 8.78 4.04
CA TYR A 119 10.01 9.32 2.70
C TYR A 119 8.96 10.44 2.63
N GLY A 120 9.25 11.44 1.78
CA GLY A 120 8.38 12.58 1.57
C GLY A 120 8.65 13.75 2.52
N PRO A 121 8.23 14.97 2.11
CA PRO A 121 8.54 16.20 2.85
C PRO A 121 7.90 16.27 4.24
N LYS A 122 6.65 15.84 4.40
CA LYS A 122 5.96 15.84 5.69
C LYS A 122 6.61 14.89 6.70
N ALA A 123 6.83 13.64 6.27
CA ALA A 123 7.46 12.64 7.12
C ALA A 123 8.86 13.07 7.55
N SER A 124 9.65 13.61 6.62
CA SER A 124 10.99 14.11 6.87
C SER A 124 11.02 15.32 7.82
N GLU A 125 10.07 16.24 7.69
CA GLU A 125 9.97 17.40 8.59
C GLU A 125 9.69 16.96 10.02
N VAL A 126 8.72 16.09 10.24
CA VAL A 126 8.39 15.58 11.58
C VAL A 126 9.55 14.80 12.17
N PHE A 127 10.18 13.94 11.38
CA PHE A 127 11.29 13.12 11.83
C PHE A 127 12.50 13.97 12.26
N ASN A 128 12.86 14.98 11.46
CA ASN A 128 13.96 15.89 11.76
C ASN A 128 13.66 16.81 12.95
N ALA A 129 12.39 17.22 13.14
CA ALA A 129 11.99 18.06 14.26
C ALA A 129 12.22 17.41 15.63
N TYR A 130 12.23 16.08 15.69
CA TYR A 130 12.53 15.31 16.90
C TYR A 130 14.01 14.91 17.04
N GLY A 131 14.89 15.44 16.19
CA GLY A 131 16.34 15.22 16.27
C GLY A 131 16.78 13.79 15.93
N GLN A 132 15.97 13.09 15.17
CA GLN A 132 16.33 11.78 14.64
C GLN A 132 17.04 11.99 13.30
N GLU A 133 18.27 11.54 13.18
CA GLU A 133 18.95 11.51 11.88
C GLU A 133 18.30 10.43 11.02
N GLN A 134 17.95 10.78 9.78
CA GLN A 134 17.51 9.76 8.83
C GLN A 134 18.66 8.80 8.59
N PRO A 135 18.41 7.49 8.59
CA PRO A 135 19.42 6.55 8.12
C PRO A 135 19.77 6.92 6.67
N GLU A 136 21.02 7.27 6.43
CA GLU A 136 21.48 7.52 5.06
C GLU A 136 21.32 6.24 4.26
N VAL A 137 20.43 6.27 3.29
CA VAL A 137 20.39 5.25 2.25
C VAL A 137 21.60 5.51 1.34
N VAL A 138 22.63 4.74 1.52
CA VAL A 138 23.85 4.80 0.69
C VAL A 138 23.60 4.05 -0.62
#